data_ed38a91872ef95ca14d4c34bcf2a0973
#
_entry.id   ed38a91872ef95ca14d4c34bcf2a0973
#
_cell.length_a   1.000
_cell.length_b   1.000
_cell.length_c   1.000
_cell.angle_alpha   90.00
_cell.angle_beta   90.00
_cell.angle_gamma   90.00
#
_symmetry.space_group_name_H-M   'P 1'
#
loop_
_entity.id
_entity.type
_entity.pdbx_description
1 polymer ?
#
loop_
_entity_poly.entity_id
_entity_poly.type
_entity_poly.pdbx_seq_one_letter_code
_entity_poly.pdbx_strand_id
1 'polypeptide(L)'
;SAMKIIDQIKNDGNELFMFKSYTGGLIAPESDNNLWNYKFTWNSRNVILAGQGGDAKYIEESKLKQISYKNLFKNIEPLEIEKYGKFEAYANRDSLKYRSIYNLDGIDTLFRGTIRRAGFSKAWDVFVTLGMTDDSYIIKGSNKMSNKDYIEHFLSSNSNQSTESKIKNKFGLNEKSVIWNKLLELNIFDDKVKIPLNNA
;
A
#
# COMPACT_ATOMS: atom_id res chain seq x y z
N SER A 1 -11.33 -21.37 9.50
CA SER A 1 -11.35 -19.91 9.57
C SER A 1 -10.74 -19.44 10.89
N ALA A 2 -10.31 -18.19 10.98
CA ALA A 2 -9.76 -17.61 12.21
C ALA A 2 -10.70 -17.79 13.41
N MET A 3 -12.01 -17.60 13.21
CA MET A 3 -13.03 -17.82 14.25
C MET A 3 -12.95 -19.21 14.88
N LYS A 4 -12.88 -20.28 14.07
CA LYS A 4 -12.79 -21.64 14.59
C LYS A 4 -11.54 -21.87 15.46
N ILE A 5 -10.42 -21.26 15.10
CA ILE A 5 -9.17 -21.36 15.88
C ILE A 5 -9.32 -20.61 17.21
N ILE A 6 -9.91 -19.41 17.17
CA ILE A 6 -10.17 -18.60 18.38
C ILE A 6 -11.10 -19.37 19.32
N ASP A 7 -12.20 -19.92 18.79
CA ASP A 7 -13.18 -20.70 19.58
C ASP A 7 -12.52 -21.94 20.20
N GLN A 8 -11.69 -22.65 19.43
CA GLN A 8 -10.97 -23.81 19.94
C GLN A 8 -10.04 -23.46 21.11
N ILE A 9 -9.19 -22.39 20.93
CA ILE A 9 -8.27 -21.97 21.98
C ILE A 9 -9.02 -21.63 23.28
N LYS A 10 -10.14 -20.92 23.16
CA LYS A 10 -10.98 -20.56 24.32
C LYS A 10 -11.66 -21.78 24.96
N ASN A 11 -12.17 -22.70 24.15
CA ASN A 11 -12.79 -23.92 24.65
C ASN A 11 -11.80 -24.85 25.37
N ASP A 12 -10.53 -24.81 24.96
CA ASP A 12 -9.43 -25.52 25.61
C ASP A 12 -8.97 -24.82 26.91
N GLY A 13 -9.65 -23.74 27.35
CA GLY A 13 -9.36 -23.01 28.59
C GLY A 13 -8.16 -22.07 28.51
N ASN A 14 -7.69 -21.76 27.30
CA ASN A 14 -6.55 -20.87 27.08
C ASN A 14 -6.98 -19.42 26.83
N GLU A 15 -6.14 -18.48 27.21
CA GLU A 15 -6.33 -17.06 26.95
C GLU A 15 -5.63 -16.61 25.67
N LEU A 16 -6.26 -15.67 24.95
CA LEU A 16 -5.72 -15.02 23.78
C LEU A 16 -5.25 -13.62 24.14
N PHE A 17 -3.95 -13.38 24.10
CA PHE A 17 -3.38 -12.06 24.32
C PHE A 17 -3.00 -11.34 23.01
N MET A 18 -2.83 -12.07 21.90
CA MET A 18 -2.46 -11.51 20.61
C MET A 18 -3.23 -12.17 19.46
N PHE A 19 -3.74 -11.32 18.56
CA PHE A 19 -4.28 -11.74 17.27
C PHE A 19 -3.70 -10.85 16.16
N LYS A 20 -2.84 -11.43 15.33
CA LYS A 20 -2.32 -10.79 14.11
C LYS A 20 -2.80 -11.56 12.88
N SER A 21 -3.45 -10.89 11.95
CA SER A 21 -3.96 -11.48 10.72
C SER A 21 -3.43 -10.71 9.50
N TYR A 22 -2.86 -11.43 8.56
CA TYR A 22 -2.30 -10.87 7.35
C TYR A 22 -3.02 -11.42 6.12
N THR A 23 -3.41 -10.54 5.21
CA THR A 23 -4.07 -10.90 3.96
C THR A 23 -3.66 -9.98 2.83
N GLY A 24 -3.71 -10.44 1.60
CA GLY A 24 -3.43 -9.63 0.43
C GLY A 24 -3.60 -10.41 -0.86
N GLY A 25 -3.91 -9.70 -1.96
CA GLY A 25 -3.82 -10.29 -3.29
C GLY A 25 -2.34 -10.43 -3.65
N LEU A 26 -1.85 -11.66 -3.65
CA LEU A 26 -0.50 -11.99 -4.09
C LEU A 26 -0.57 -12.69 -5.46
N ILE A 27 0.43 -12.43 -6.28
CA ILE A 27 0.56 -13.12 -7.58
C ILE A 27 1.10 -14.52 -7.31
N ALA A 28 0.52 -15.52 -7.98
CA ALA A 28 1.06 -16.86 -7.99
C ALA A 28 2.48 -16.86 -8.62
N PRO A 29 3.42 -17.67 -8.13
CA PRO A 29 4.82 -17.64 -8.57
C PRO A 29 4.99 -17.72 -10.09
N GLU A 30 4.18 -18.55 -10.76
CA GLU A 30 4.20 -18.73 -12.20
C GLU A 30 3.72 -17.49 -13.00
N SER A 31 3.05 -16.58 -12.35
CA SER A 31 2.52 -15.33 -12.95
C SER A 31 3.27 -14.08 -12.48
N ASP A 32 4.27 -14.25 -11.62
CA ASP A 32 5.05 -13.15 -11.03
C ASP A 32 6.17 -12.71 -11.96
N ASN A 33 5.82 -11.90 -12.96
CA ASN A 33 6.68 -11.52 -14.08
C ASN A 33 6.84 -9.99 -14.22
N ASN A 34 6.68 -9.24 -13.15
CA ASN A 34 6.92 -7.80 -13.13
C ASN A 34 7.70 -7.37 -11.88
N LEU A 35 8.37 -6.21 -11.95
CA LEU A 35 9.20 -5.72 -10.84
C LEU A 35 8.39 -5.37 -9.59
N TRP A 36 7.10 -5.07 -9.73
CA TRP A 36 6.23 -4.76 -8.60
C TRP A 36 5.84 -5.99 -7.79
N ASN A 37 5.96 -7.20 -8.38
CA ASN A 37 5.43 -8.44 -7.81
C ASN A 37 3.96 -8.28 -7.41
N TYR A 38 3.24 -7.51 -8.23
CA TYR A 38 1.85 -7.15 -8.00
C TYR A 38 1.10 -6.95 -9.32
N LYS A 39 -0.15 -7.37 -9.35
CA LYS A 39 -1.10 -7.09 -10.44
C LYS A 39 -2.45 -6.71 -9.85
N PHE A 40 -3.16 -5.82 -10.52
CA PHE A 40 -4.55 -5.57 -10.17
C PHE A 40 -5.41 -6.75 -10.64
N THR A 41 -5.97 -7.48 -9.69
CA THR A 41 -6.83 -8.65 -9.92
C THR A 41 -8.31 -8.36 -9.65
N TRP A 42 -8.60 -7.15 -9.21
CA TRP A 42 -9.94 -6.66 -8.87
C TRP A 42 -9.99 -5.15 -9.17
N ASN A 43 -10.99 -4.43 -8.69
CA ASN A 43 -11.16 -3.02 -8.97
C ASN A 43 -9.93 -2.19 -8.57
N SER A 44 -9.17 -1.70 -9.58
CA SER A 44 -7.94 -0.92 -9.38
C SER A 44 -8.19 0.39 -8.63
N ARG A 45 -9.33 1.06 -8.88
CA ARG A 45 -9.70 2.28 -8.17
C ARG A 45 -9.73 2.06 -6.66
N ASN A 46 -10.31 0.95 -6.18
CA ASN A 46 -10.37 0.65 -4.76
C ASN A 46 -9.00 0.41 -4.12
N VAL A 47 -8.01 -0.02 -4.91
CA VAL A 47 -6.62 -0.16 -4.43
C VAL A 47 -5.95 1.20 -4.32
N ILE A 48 -6.12 2.05 -5.33
CA ILE A 48 -5.52 3.39 -5.37
C ILE A 48 -6.11 4.27 -4.26
N LEU A 49 -7.44 4.24 -4.10
CA LEU A 49 -8.17 5.05 -3.13
C LEU A 49 -8.32 4.37 -1.75
N ALA A 50 -7.53 3.36 -1.47
CA ALA A 50 -7.59 2.65 -0.17
C ALA A 50 -7.42 3.58 1.04
N GLY A 51 -6.74 4.72 0.84
CA GLY A 51 -6.55 5.75 1.86
C GLY A 51 -7.78 6.54 2.25
N GLN A 52 -8.79 6.59 1.39
CA GLN A 52 -10.05 7.29 1.68
C GLN A 52 -10.89 6.61 2.77
N GLY A 53 -10.57 5.40 3.15
CA GLY A 53 -11.21 4.67 4.26
C GLY A 53 -10.84 5.19 5.66
N GLY A 54 -10.10 6.29 5.76
CA GLY A 54 -9.60 6.84 7.02
C GLY A 54 -8.32 6.19 7.51
N ASP A 55 -7.88 6.60 8.69
CA ASP A 55 -6.65 6.11 9.31
C ASP A 55 -6.72 4.62 9.65
N ALA A 56 -5.59 3.95 9.55
CA ALA A 56 -5.47 2.60 10.09
C ALA A 56 -5.42 2.65 11.62
N LYS A 57 -6.22 1.79 12.27
CA LYS A 57 -6.32 1.70 13.73
C LYS A 57 -6.17 0.27 14.18
N TYR A 58 -5.34 0.06 15.20
CA TYR A 58 -5.12 -1.25 15.80
C TYR A 58 -4.70 -1.14 17.26
N ILE A 59 -4.67 -2.23 17.98
CA ILE A 59 -4.16 -2.29 19.36
C ILE A 59 -2.84 -3.05 19.34
N GLU A 60 -1.85 -2.53 20.00
CA GLU A 60 -0.56 -3.17 20.19
C GLU A 60 -0.10 -2.93 21.64
N GLU A 61 0.17 -4.01 22.37
CA GLU A 61 0.56 -3.96 23.79
C GLU A 61 -0.41 -3.10 24.62
N SER A 62 -1.71 -3.35 24.48
CA SER A 62 -2.80 -2.63 25.12
C SER A 62 -2.92 -1.16 24.76
N LYS A 63 -2.13 -0.66 23.78
CA LYS A 63 -2.14 0.73 23.34
C LYS A 63 -2.81 0.88 21.99
N LEU A 64 -3.70 1.86 21.88
CA LEU A 64 -4.27 2.23 20.59
C LEU A 64 -3.19 2.86 19.71
N LYS A 65 -3.00 2.29 18.52
CA LYS A 65 -2.17 2.85 17.45
C LYS A 65 -3.07 3.36 16.34
N GLN A 66 -2.71 4.51 15.81
CA GLN A 66 -3.40 5.13 14.68
C GLN A 66 -2.35 5.63 13.68
N ILE A 67 -2.49 5.26 12.42
CA ILE A 67 -1.58 5.62 11.34
C ILE A 67 -2.38 6.25 10.22
N SER A 68 -2.09 7.50 9.89
CA SER A 68 -2.69 8.16 8.73
C SER A 68 -2.24 7.50 7.43
N TYR A 69 -3.08 7.56 6.40
CA TYR A 69 -2.75 6.99 5.09
C TYR A 69 -1.41 7.51 4.54
N LYS A 70 -1.13 8.79 4.71
CA LYS A 70 0.13 9.43 4.30
C LYS A 70 1.37 8.76 4.90
N ASN A 71 1.24 8.14 6.06
CA ASN A 71 2.33 7.48 6.77
C ASN A 71 2.24 5.94 6.72
N LEU A 72 1.19 5.40 6.11
CA LEU A 72 0.88 3.98 6.14
C LEU A 72 2.02 3.13 5.57
N PHE A 73 2.52 3.50 4.41
CA PHE A 73 3.56 2.75 3.69
C PHE A 73 4.99 2.99 4.22
N LYS A 74 5.13 3.90 5.19
CA LYS A 74 6.37 4.13 5.95
C LYS A 74 6.42 3.29 7.23
N ASN A 75 5.26 2.79 7.68
CA ASN A 75 5.11 1.98 8.87
C ASN A 75 4.80 0.54 8.47
N ILE A 76 5.83 -0.19 8.07
CA ILE A 76 5.74 -1.56 7.61
C ILE A 76 6.38 -2.52 8.60
N GLU A 77 5.79 -3.71 8.72
CA GLU A 77 6.34 -4.86 9.43
C GLU A 77 6.95 -5.83 8.39
N PRO A 78 8.27 -6.11 8.44
CA PRO A 78 8.86 -7.11 7.58
C PRO A 78 8.42 -8.51 8.04
N LEU A 79 8.10 -9.37 7.07
CA LEU A 79 7.67 -10.74 7.31
C LEU A 79 8.51 -11.68 6.45
N GLU A 80 8.88 -12.80 7.02
CA GLU A 80 9.45 -13.92 6.28
C GLU A 80 8.53 -15.13 6.43
N ILE A 81 8.07 -15.67 5.30
CA ILE A 81 7.18 -16.83 5.27
C ILE A 81 8.00 -17.99 4.70
N GLU A 82 8.13 -19.03 5.53
CA GLU A 82 8.88 -20.23 5.15
C GLU A 82 8.44 -20.75 3.77
N LYS A 83 9.38 -21.09 2.91
CA LYS A 83 9.19 -21.51 1.51
C LYS A 83 8.66 -20.45 0.54
N TYR A 84 8.15 -19.31 1.02
CA TYR A 84 7.58 -18.26 0.17
C TYR A 84 8.44 -16.98 0.12
N GLY A 85 9.39 -16.83 1.07
CA GLY A 85 10.36 -15.73 1.08
C GLY A 85 9.90 -14.48 1.81
N LYS A 86 10.44 -13.34 1.41
CA LYS A 86 10.30 -12.06 2.11
C LYS A 86 9.08 -11.27 1.65
N PHE A 87 8.35 -10.79 2.62
CA PHE A 87 7.17 -9.95 2.47
C PHE A 87 7.27 -8.73 3.39
N GLU A 88 6.31 -7.86 3.26
CA GLU A 88 6.08 -6.74 4.15
C GLU A 88 4.57 -6.58 4.37
N ALA A 89 4.19 -6.11 5.55
CA ALA A 89 2.82 -5.82 5.87
C ALA A 89 2.66 -4.40 6.38
N TYR A 90 1.53 -3.79 6.06
CA TYR A 90 1.09 -2.52 6.62
C TYR A 90 -0.32 -2.66 7.18
N ALA A 91 -0.66 -1.81 8.16
CA ALA A 91 -1.94 -1.88 8.84
C ALA A 91 -3.12 -1.73 7.86
N ASN A 92 -4.13 -2.60 7.98
CA ASN A 92 -5.28 -2.61 7.10
C ASN A 92 -6.46 -1.89 7.75
N ARG A 93 -6.63 -0.61 7.44
CA ARG A 93 -7.76 0.21 7.90
C ARG A 93 -8.02 0.06 9.40
N ASP A 94 -9.28 0.02 9.81
CA ASP A 94 -9.70 -0.10 11.19
C ASP A 94 -9.81 -1.59 11.61
N SER A 95 -8.81 -2.06 12.36
CA SER A 95 -8.81 -3.40 12.94
C SER A 95 -9.77 -3.52 14.12
N LEU A 96 -10.12 -2.41 14.79
CA LEU A 96 -10.93 -2.40 16.01
C LEU A 96 -12.35 -2.90 15.77
N LYS A 97 -12.86 -2.71 14.56
CA LYS A 97 -14.19 -3.20 14.16
C LYS A 97 -14.34 -4.72 14.29
N TYR A 98 -13.21 -5.44 14.30
CA TYR A 98 -13.21 -6.91 14.41
C TYR A 98 -13.08 -7.41 15.84
N ARG A 99 -12.90 -6.50 16.80
CA ARG A 99 -12.75 -6.85 18.21
C ARG A 99 -13.97 -7.59 18.75
N SER A 100 -15.14 -6.99 18.63
CA SER A 100 -16.40 -7.61 19.02
C SER A 100 -16.82 -8.78 18.12
N ILE A 101 -16.57 -8.65 16.79
CA ILE A 101 -16.92 -9.71 15.82
C ILE A 101 -16.20 -11.03 16.15
N TYR A 102 -14.97 -10.95 16.64
CA TYR A 102 -14.14 -12.12 16.99
C TYR A 102 -14.17 -12.45 18.48
N ASN A 103 -15.04 -11.77 19.28
CA ASN A 103 -15.05 -11.91 20.74
C ASN A 103 -13.65 -11.75 21.36
N LEU A 104 -12.93 -10.73 20.93
CA LEU A 104 -11.56 -10.41 21.38
C LEU A 104 -11.55 -9.20 22.32
N ASP A 105 -12.59 -8.99 23.10
CA ASP A 105 -12.65 -7.94 24.10
C ASP A 105 -11.57 -8.18 25.16
N GLY A 106 -10.80 -7.13 25.46
CA GLY A 106 -9.67 -7.23 26.41
C GLY A 106 -8.34 -7.73 25.81
N ILE A 107 -8.29 -8.07 24.51
CA ILE A 107 -7.03 -8.53 23.88
C ILE A 107 -5.96 -7.43 23.88
N ASP A 108 -4.74 -7.78 24.22
CA ASP A 108 -3.60 -6.83 24.27
C ASP A 108 -3.12 -6.39 22.89
N THR A 109 -3.15 -7.28 21.91
CA THR A 109 -2.75 -6.95 20.54
C THR A 109 -3.77 -7.46 19.54
N LEU A 110 -4.33 -6.53 18.77
CA LEU A 110 -5.25 -6.82 17.66
C LEU A 110 -4.78 -6.07 16.42
N PHE A 111 -4.20 -6.79 15.48
CA PHE A 111 -3.66 -6.23 14.24
C PHE A 111 -4.18 -6.98 13.01
N ARG A 112 -4.62 -6.22 12.02
CA ARG A 112 -4.89 -6.73 10.68
C ARG A 112 -3.99 -6.01 9.69
N GLY A 113 -3.23 -6.77 8.93
CA GLY A 113 -2.26 -6.28 7.97
C GLY A 113 -2.61 -6.65 6.53
N THR A 114 -2.28 -5.75 5.61
CA THR A 114 -2.21 -6.08 4.19
C THR A 114 -0.79 -6.49 3.86
N ILE A 115 -0.64 -7.69 3.30
CA ILE A 115 0.67 -8.26 2.93
C ILE A 115 0.99 -7.97 1.47
N ARG A 116 2.26 -7.68 1.18
CA ARG A 116 2.85 -7.47 -0.15
C ARG A 116 4.23 -8.10 -0.21
N ARG A 117 4.77 -8.33 -1.41
CA ARG A 117 6.19 -8.65 -1.58
C ARG A 117 7.06 -7.49 -1.10
N ALA A 118 8.21 -7.80 -0.51
CA ALA A 118 9.12 -6.80 0.02
C ALA A 118 9.51 -5.75 -1.04
N GLY A 119 9.48 -4.47 -0.65
CA GLY A 119 9.79 -3.32 -1.51
C GLY A 119 8.60 -2.77 -2.30
N PHE A 120 7.38 -3.30 -2.13
CA PHE A 120 6.17 -2.70 -2.68
C PHE A 120 5.86 -1.36 -2.03
N SER A 121 5.82 -1.31 -0.70
CA SER A 121 5.39 -0.14 0.05
C SER A 121 6.24 1.09 -0.21
N LYS A 122 7.56 0.93 -0.27
CA LYS A 122 8.46 2.05 -0.58
C LYS A 122 8.23 2.63 -1.97
N ALA A 123 7.92 1.79 -2.95
CA ALA A 123 7.61 2.25 -4.31
C ALA A 123 6.22 2.91 -4.37
N TRP A 124 5.23 2.34 -3.67
CA TRP A 124 3.89 2.91 -3.60
C TRP A 124 3.86 4.25 -2.86
N ASP A 125 4.70 4.41 -1.82
CA ASP A 125 4.82 5.66 -1.05
C ASP A 125 5.24 6.86 -1.92
N VAL A 126 5.86 6.64 -3.07
CA VAL A 126 6.15 7.70 -4.04
C VAL A 126 4.84 8.34 -4.52
N PHE A 127 3.86 7.55 -4.93
CA PHE A 127 2.57 8.04 -5.41
C PHE A 127 1.76 8.71 -4.29
N VAL A 128 1.78 8.11 -3.09
CA VAL A 128 1.13 8.70 -1.91
C VAL A 128 1.74 10.04 -1.54
N THR A 129 3.07 10.12 -1.51
CA THR A 129 3.80 11.35 -1.17
C THR A 129 3.63 12.44 -2.23
N LEU A 130 3.43 12.07 -3.49
CA LEU A 130 3.10 13.01 -4.56
C LEU A 130 1.64 13.49 -4.51
N GLY A 131 0.74 12.78 -3.83
CA GLY A 131 -0.69 13.07 -3.80
C GLY A 131 -1.50 12.42 -4.93
N MET A 132 -0.91 11.50 -5.68
CA MET A 132 -1.54 10.84 -6.82
C MET A 132 -2.64 9.83 -6.43
N THR A 133 -2.80 9.56 -5.14
CA THR A 133 -3.82 8.68 -4.58
C THR A 133 -4.98 9.44 -3.94
N ASP A 134 -5.06 10.75 -4.18
CA ASP A 134 -6.12 11.64 -3.68
C ASP A 134 -7.03 12.06 -4.86
N ASP A 135 -8.31 11.70 -4.80
CA ASP A 135 -9.33 12.08 -5.79
C ASP A 135 -10.30 13.16 -5.27
N SER A 136 -9.92 13.90 -4.24
CA SER A 136 -10.73 14.99 -3.68
C SER A 136 -10.87 16.19 -4.62
N TYR A 137 -10.08 16.24 -5.70
CA TYR A 137 -10.11 17.32 -6.69
C TYR A 137 -9.98 16.77 -8.12
N ILE A 138 -10.46 17.58 -9.07
CA ILE A 138 -10.41 17.25 -10.49
C ILE A 138 -9.20 17.92 -11.14
N ILE A 139 -8.39 17.14 -11.84
CA ILE A 139 -7.30 17.67 -12.67
C ILE A 139 -7.87 18.08 -14.03
N LYS A 140 -8.05 19.39 -14.21
CA LYS A 140 -8.59 19.94 -15.46
C LYS A 140 -7.68 19.61 -16.64
N GLY A 141 -8.25 19.08 -17.71
CA GLY A 141 -7.52 18.75 -18.93
C GLY A 141 -6.72 17.43 -18.87
N SER A 142 -6.88 16.64 -17.83
CA SER A 142 -6.20 15.35 -17.66
C SER A 142 -6.38 14.41 -18.87
N ASN A 143 -7.51 14.47 -19.55
CA ASN A 143 -7.79 13.70 -20.76
C ASN A 143 -6.90 14.04 -21.99
N LYS A 144 -6.11 15.10 -21.91
CA LYS A 144 -5.12 15.50 -22.93
C LYS A 144 -3.69 15.25 -22.50
N MET A 145 -3.48 14.93 -21.23
CA MET A 145 -2.16 14.70 -20.63
C MET A 145 -1.55 13.39 -21.12
N SER A 146 -0.24 13.38 -21.27
CA SER A 146 0.56 12.15 -21.32
C SER A 146 0.78 11.63 -19.89
N ASN A 147 1.32 10.44 -19.76
CA ASN A 147 1.73 9.93 -18.45
C ASN A 147 2.73 10.88 -17.77
N LYS A 148 3.66 11.41 -18.57
CA LYS A 148 4.66 12.38 -18.09
C LYS A 148 4.02 13.68 -17.63
N ASP A 149 3.11 14.28 -18.43
CA ASP A 149 2.40 15.51 -18.06
C ASP A 149 1.62 15.31 -16.73
N TYR A 150 1.03 14.13 -16.56
CA TYR A 150 0.29 13.80 -15.34
C TYR A 150 1.19 13.75 -14.11
N ILE A 151 2.36 13.11 -14.20
CA ILE A 151 3.35 13.10 -13.11
C ILE A 151 3.86 14.51 -12.83
N GLU A 152 4.13 15.32 -13.87
CA GLU A 152 4.59 16.69 -13.70
C GLU A 152 3.62 17.59 -12.97
N HIS A 153 2.31 17.32 -13.10
CA HIS A 153 1.27 18.04 -12.35
C HIS A 153 1.48 18.01 -10.83
N PHE A 154 2.05 16.92 -10.30
CA PHE A 154 2.32 16.73 -8.87
C PHE A 154 3.73 17.18 -8.44
N LEU A 155 4.51 17.72 -9.35
CA LEU A 155 5.87 18.20 -9.09
C LEU A 155 5.93 19.72 -9.10
N SER A 156 6.87 20.29 -8.34
CA SER A 156 7.08 21.73 -8.33
C SER A 156 7.56 22.23 -9.71
N SER A 157 6.93 23.27 -10.22
CA SER A 157 7.24 23.86 -11.54
C SER A 157 8.54 24.66 -11.59
N ASN A 158 9.20 24.90 -10.47
CA ASN A 158 10.25 25.93 -10.32
C ASN A 158 11.67 25.47 -10.68
N SER A 159 11.86 24.44 -11.51
CA SER A 159 13.20 24.03 -11.92
C SER A 159 13.25 23.60 -13.38
N ASN A 160 14.35 23.92 -14.06
CA ASN A 160 14.65 23.47 -15.42
C ASN A 160 15.09 22.00 -15.49
N GLN A 161 14.82 21.21 -14.43
CA GLN A 161 15.17 19.80 -14.39
C GLN A 161 14.13 18.95 -15.10
N SER A 162 14.56 17.82 -15.67
CA SER A 162 13.63 16.84 -16.22
C SER A 162 12.74 16.23 -15.12
N THR A 163 11.59 15.70 -15.51
CA THR A 163 10.63 15.01 -14.60
C THR A 163 11.33 13.91 -13.83
N GLU A 164 12.15 13.11 -14.49
CA GLU A 164 12.94 12.03 -13.93
C GLU A 164 13.92 12.54 -12.87
N SER A 165 14.62 13.65 -13.17
CA SER A 165 15.56 14.26 -12.23
C SER A 165 14.85 14.82 -11.00
N LYS A 166 13.69 15.44 -11.17
CA LYS A 166 12.86 15.93 -10.06
C LYS A 166 12.45 14.78 -9.13
N ILE A 167 12.01 13.65 -9.68
CA ILE A 167 11.61 12.46 -8.91
C ILE A 167 12.83 11.87 -8.20
N LYS A 168 13.94 11.66 -8.91
CA LYS A 168 15.17 11.12 -8.30
C LYS A 168 15.64 11.97 -7.13
N ASN A 169 15.69 13.28 -7.31
CA ASN A 169 16.13 14.21 -6.27
C ASN A 169 15.16 14.22 -5.07
N LYS A 170 13.85 14.27 -5.33
CA LYS A 170 12.83 14.33 -4.27
C LYS A 170 12.84 13.09 -3.38
N PHE A 171 13.10 11.92 -3.95
CA PHE A 171 13.03 10.63 -3.25
C PHE A 171 14.40 9.98 -3.00
N GLY A 172 15.49 10.66 -3.31
CA GLY A 172 16.85 10.13 -3.12
C GLY A 172 17.15 8.88 -3.96
N LEU A 173 16.58 8.81 -5.18
CA LEU A 173 16.72 7.66 -6.07
C LEU A 173 17.87 7.84 -7.06
N ASN A 174 18.39 6.72 -7.54
CA ASN A 174 19.37 6.67 -8.61
C ASN A 174 19.04 5.53 -9.59
N GLU A 175 19.79 5.40 -10.66
CA GLU A 175 19.54 4.41 -11.73
C GLU A 175 19.56 2.95 -11.23
N LYS A 176 20.24 2.67 -10.13
CA LYS A 176 20.33 1.33 -9.53
C LYS A 176 19.23 1.07 -8.50
N SER A 177 18.44 2.08 -8.16
CA SER A 177 17.38 1.94 -7.15
C SER A 177 16.28 1.01 -7.63
N VAL A 178 15.93 0.00 -6.86
CA VAL A 178 14.79 -0.90 -7.15
C VAL A 178 13.49 -0.10 -7.31
N ILE A 179 13.29 0.92 -6.49
CA ILE A 179 12.12 1.81 -6.59
C ILE A 179 12.10 2.51 -7.95
N TRP A 180 13.24 3.06 -8.40
CA TRP A 180 13.36 3.71 -9.70
C TRP A 180 12.95 2.78 -10.84
N ASN A 181 13.48 1.57 -10.85
CA ASN A 181 13.16 0.58 -11.88
C ASN A 181 11.67 0.19 -11.87
N LYS A 182 11.03 0.09 -10.69
CA LYS A 182 9.59 -0.11 -10.58
C LYS A 182 8.79 1.04 -11.21
N LEU A 183 9.22 2.28 -11.01
CA LEU A 183 8.57 3.45 -11.62
C LEU A 183 8.73 3.45 -13.14
N LEU A 184 9.91 3.10 -13.66
CA LEU A 184 10.17 3.00 -15.11
C LEU A 184 9.28 1.95 -15.77
N GLU A 185 9.08 0.80 -15.13
CA GLU A 185 8.23 -0.28 -15.66
C GLU A 185 6.77 0.17 -15.91
N LEU A 186 6.29 1.16 -15.17
CA LEU A 186 4.93 1.69 -15.35
C LEU A 186 4.81 2.71 -16.49
N ASN A 187 5.90 3.01 -17.20
CA ASN A 187 5.94 4.02 -18.27
C ASN A 187 5.41 5.40 -17.84
N ILE A 188 5.57 5.75 -16.56
CA ILE A 188 5.03 7.01 -16.02
C ILE A 188 5.72 8.27 -16.56
N PHE A 189 6.88 8.11 -17.19
CA PHE A 189 7.63 9.21 -17.82
C PHE A 189 7.44 9.28 -19.34
N ASP A 190 6.54 8.46 -19.89
CA ASP A 190 6.26 8.44 -21.34
C ASP A 190 5.40 9.66 -21.73
N ASP A 191 5.89 10.43 -22.72
CA ASP A 191 5.19 11.60 -23.24
C ASP A 191 4.22 11.28 -24.39
N LYS A 192 4.22 10.04 -24.92
CA LYS A 192 3.38 9.60 -26.03
C LYS A 192 2.12 8.88 -25.56
N VAL A 193 2.22 8.14 -24.45
CA VAL A 193 1.06 7.44 -23.88
C VAL A 193 0.13 8.46 -23.25
N LYS A 194 -1.10 8.54 -23.73
CA LYS A 194 -2.13 9.43 -23.20
C LYS A 194 -2.94 8.74 -22.11
N ILE A 195 -3.34 9.51 -21.10
CA ILE A 195 -4.25 9.03 -20.08
C ILE A 195 -5.59 8.69 -20.72
N PRO A 196 -6.14 7.49 -20.51
CA PRO A 196 -7.43 7.10 -21.07
C PRO A 196 -8.55 8.05 -20.64
N LEU A 197 -9.45 8.38 -21.57
CA LEU A 197 -10.67 9.12 -21.28
C LEU A 197 -11.44 8.43 -20.15
N ASN A 198 -11.88 9.17 -19.15
CA ASN A 198 -12.63 8.74 -17.96
C ASN A 198 -11.82 8.07 -16.82
N ASN A 199 -10.49 8.15 -16.83
CA ASN A 199 -9.65 7.51 -15.81
C ASN A 199 -8.79 8.49 -14.97
N ALA A 200 -9.06 9.79 -15.09
CA ALA A 200 -8.34 10.81 -14.31
C ALA A 200 -9.30 11.72 -13.54
#